data_1aeb5540517d4f29442b36e36311b65b
#
_entry.id   1aeb5540517d4f29442b36e36311b65b
#
_cell.length_a   1.000
_cell.length_b   1.000
_cell.length_c   1.000
_cell.angle_alpha   90.00
_cell.angle_beta   90.00
_cell.angle_gamma   90.00
#
_symmetry.space_group_name_H-M   'P 1'
#
loop_
_entity.id
_entity.type
_entity.pdbx_description
1 polymer ?
#
loop_
_entity_poly.entity_id
_entity_poly.type
_entity_poly.pdbx_seq_one_letter_code
_entity_poly.pdbx_strand_id
1 'polypeptide(L)'
;ENDYKIILTLEGDDDKEHKQYIVDLINDHLDDWMKAIGKAPAYYIAEANDILAEDLAKDGNIKYKDYVEKVKNQYAKAYDVIGLKGITPYEKSKLYFDALYNLYKNKDVDGYVKAMQTYFSKMQDNLRAADYGKAAQNLYMAAGKSLKPKDHEVAIQWAQKALSQEDAVMDRVNYMVMIGDSYRELKNYAKAREFYNQAYAETLRLENMEMPQAMLQDAIKQKLATIELLEK
;
A
#
# COMPACT_ATOMS: atom_id res chain seq x y z
N GLU A 1 8.33 14.37 -24.24
CA GLU A 1 8.24 15.03 -22.89
C GLU A 1 6.93 14.74 -22.14
N ASN A 2 5.85 14.36 -22.82
CA ASN A 2 4.54 14.11 -22.18
C ASN A 2 4.28 12.62 -21.87
N ASP A 3 5.07 11.72 -22.41
CA ASP A 3 4.76 10.28 -22.38
C ASP A 3 4.94 9.66 -20.97
N TYR A 4 5.89 10.13 -20.17
CA TYR A 4 6.04 9.65 -18.79
C TYR A 4 4.87 10.10 -17.87
N LYS A 5 4.14 11.16 -18.24
CA LYS A 5 2.95 11.58 -17.48
C LYS A 5 1.84 10.53 -17.52
N ILE A 6 1.79 9.71 -18.57
CA ILE A 6 0.86 8.59 -18.66
C ILE A 6 1.13 7.60 -17.51
N ILE A 7 2.40 7.30 -17.22
CA ILE A 7 2.77 6.40 -16.11
C ILE A 7 2.32 6.97 -14.77
N LEU A 8 2.47 8.27 -14.56
CA LEU A 8 2.05 8.93 -13.31
C LEU A 8 0.53 8.91 -13.10
N THR A 9 -0.26 8.70 -14.16
CA THR A 9 -1.73 8.57 -14.03
C THR A 9 -2.18 7.13 -13.76
N LEU A 10 -1.33 6.13 -13.98
CA LEU A 10 -1.70 4.72 -13.84
C LEU A 10 -2.09 4.34 -12.41
N GLU A 11 -1.46 4.92 -11.40
CA GLU A 11 -1.77 4.60 -9.99
C GLU A 11 -3.20 5.03 -9.61
N GLY A 12 -3.70 6.11 -10.19
CA GLY A 12 -5.06 6.62 -9.98
C GLY A 12 -6.10 6.11 -10.98
N ASP A 13 -5.70 5.24 -11.92
CA ASP A 13 -6.60 4.70 -12.92
C ASP A 13 -7.29 3.44 -12.39
N ASP A 14 -8.61 3.52 -12.20
CA ASP A 14 -9.42 2.39 -11.73
C ASP A 14 -9.80 1.42 -12.87
N ASP A 15 -9.61 1.81 -14.16
CA ASP A 15 -9.84 0.95 -15.31
C ASP A 15 -8.65 0.00 -15.52
N LYS A 16 -8.83 -1.24 -15.07
CA LYS A 16 -7.79 -2.28 -15.12
C LYS A 16 -7.43 -2.69 -16.55
N GLU A 17 -8.37 -2.69 -17.47
CA GLU A 17 -8.13 -3.04 -18.88
C GLU A 17 -7.29 -1.94 -19.55
N HIS A 18 -7.63 -0.69 -19.27
CA HIS A 18 -6.85 0.46 -19.76
C HIS A 18 -5.44 0.45 -19.15
N LYS A 19 -5.30 0.23 -17.86
CA LYS A 19 -4.01 0.12 -17.19
C LYS A 19 -3.14 -0.98 -17.81
N GLN A 20 -3.71 -2.18 -17.99
CA GLN A 20 -3.01 -3.28 -18.64
C GLN A 20 -2.59 -2.94 -20.07
N TYR A 21 -3.48 -2.34 -20.86
CA TYR A 21 -3.17 -1.92 -22.23
C TYR A 21 -1.98 -0.95 -22.29
N ILE A 22 -1.95 0.06 -21.41
CA ILE A 22 -0.85 1.01 -21.36
C ILE A 22 0.47 0.33 -20.96
N VAL A 23 0.45 -0.54 -19.95
CA VAL A 23 1.67 -1.26 -19.51
C VAL A 23 2.16 -2.22 -20.60
N ASP A 24 1.27 -2.91 -21.29
CA ASP A 24 1.64 -3.79 -22.41
C ASP A 24 2.23 -2.98 -23.58
N LEU A 25 1.65 -1.81 -23.91
CA LEU A 25 2.18 -0.90 -24.92
C LEU A 25 3.61 -0.43 -24.57
N ILE A 26 3.85 -0.06 -23.29
CA ILE A 26 5.18 0.32 -22.82
C ILE A 26 6.16 -0.84 -22.98
N ASN A 27 5.74 -2.05 -22.59
CA ASN A 27 6.58 -3.24 -22.64
C ASN A 27 6.90 -3.71 -24.08
N ASP A 28 5.98 -3.51 -25.01
CA ASP A 28 6.18 -3.89 -26.41
C ASP A 28 7.06 -2.88 -27.17
N HIS A 29 7.22 -1.66 -26.65
CA HIS A 29 8.02 -0.59 -27.23
C HIS A 29 9.14 -0.10 -26.30
N LEU A 30 9.77 -1.02 -25.54
CA LEU A 30 10.78 -0.68 -24.52
C LEU A 30 11.91 0.20 -25.04
N ASP A 31 12.43 -0.09 -26.25
CA ASP A 31 13.56 0.67 -26.82
C ASP A 31 13.18 2.11 -27.16
N ASP A 32 11.97 2.34 -27.62
CA ASP A 32 11.47 3.67 -27.92
C ASP A 32 11.21 4.47 -26.65
N TRP A 33 10.66 3.83 -25.62
CA TRP A 33 10.52 4.42 -24.30
C TRP A 33 11.88 4.78 -23.69
N MET A 34 12.86 3.87 -23.81
CA MET A 34 14.23 4.11 -23.34
C MET A 34 14.90 5.32 -24.00
N LYS A 35 14.50 5.66 -25.24
CA LYS A 35 14.99 6.85 -25.94
C LYS A 35 14.19 8.11 -25.60
N ALA A 36 12.87 7.99 -25.39
CA ALA A 36 11.96 9.13 -25.28
C ALA A 36 11.93 9.77 -23.89
N ILE A 37 12.03 8.96 -22.81
CA ILE A 37 11.82 9.43 -21.42
C ILE A 37 13.05 10.09 -20.78
N GLY A 38 14.24 10.03 -21.39
CA GLY A 38 15.43 10.73 -20.91
C GLY A 38 16.20 9.98 -19.83
N LYS A 39 16.54 10.61 -18.68
CA LYS A 39 17.58 10.10 -17.75
C LYS A 39 17.20 8.89 -16.91
N ALA A 40 15.91 8.60 -16.70
CA ALA A 40 15.46 7.51 -15.84
C ALA A 40 14.36 6.63 -16.47
N PRO A 41 14.45 6.27 -17.77
CA PRO A 41 13.39 5.51 -18.44
C PRO A 41 13.19 4.12 -17.83
N ALA A 42 14.26 3.45 -17.42
CA ALA A 42 14.18 2.13 -16.78
C ALA A 42 13.40 2.16 -15.46
N TYR A 43 13.51 3.25 -14.69
CA TYR A 43 12.73 3.47 -13.48
C TYR A 43 11.22 3.53 -13.79
N TYR A 44 10.82 4.37 -14.75
CA TYR A 44 9.40 4.53 -15.09
C TYR A 44 8.78 3.25 -15.68
N ILE A 45 9.54 2.50 -16.47
CA ILE A 45 9.10 1.21 -16.99
C ILE A 45 8.89 0.21 -15.85
N ALA A 46 9.81 0.12 -14.91
CA ALA A 46 9.70 -0.74 -13.74
C ALA A 46 8.50 -0.33 -12.87
N GLU A 47 8.30 0.98 -12.62
CA GLU A 47 7.18 1.52 -11.86
C GLU A 47 5.83 1.19 -12.50
N ALA A 48 5.67 1.38 -13.81
CA ALA A 48 4.43 1.03 -14.51
C ALA A 48 4.09 -0.47 -14.36
N ASN A 49 5.10 -1.34 -14.45
CA ASN A 49 4.91 -2.77 -14.24
C ASN A 49 4.59 -3.12 -12.78
N ASP A 50 5.17 -2.42 -11.80
CA ASP A 50 4.86 -2.59 -10.38
C ASP A 50 3.42 -2.21 -10.06
N ILE A 51 2.92 -1.10 -10.61
CA ILE A 51 1.53 -0.65 -10.44
C ILE A 51 0.55 -1.73 -10.92
N LEU A 52 0.75 -2.25 -12.14
CA LEU A 52 -0.10 -3.31 -12.67
C LEU A 52 0.07 -4.65 -11.92
N ALA A 53 1.30 -5.01 -11.54
CA ALA A 53 1.58 -6.22 -10.81
C ALA A 53 0.93 -6.21 -9.41
N GLU A 54 0.87 -5.06 -8.74
CA GLU A 54 0.16 -4.92 -7.46
C GLU A 54 -1.32 -5.21 -7.61
N ASP A 55 -1.99 -4.63 -8.61
CA ASP A 55 -3.41 -4.86 -8.88
C ASP A 55 -3.69 -6.33 -9.19
N LEU A 56 -2.91 -6.93 -10.10
CA LEU A 56 -3.05 -8.33 -10.47
C LEU A 56 -2.83 -9.27 -9.27
N ALA A 57 -1.85 -8.99 -8.42
CA ALA A 57 -1.60 -9.79 -7.21
C ALA A 57 -2.77 -9.70 -6.23
N LYS A 58 -3.34 -8.50 -6.02
CA LYS A 58 -4.54 -8.28 -5.19
C LYS A 58 -5.79 -8.97 -5.77
N ASP A 59 -5.90 -9.05 -7.08
CA ASP A 59 -6.97 -9.81 -7.76
C ASP A 59 -6.75 -11.34 -7.70
N GLY A 60 -5.64 -11.80 -7.13
CA GLY A 60 -5.25 -13.22 -7.13
C GLY A 60 -4.93 -13.74 -8.54
N ASN A 61 -4.47 -12.88 -9.44
CA ASN A 61 -4.08 -13.20 -10.80
C ASN A 61 -2.58 -13.45 -10.87
N ILE A 62 -2.17 -14.69 -11.19
CA ILE A 62 -0.77 -15.11 -11.23
C ILE A 62 0.06 -14.39 -12.31
N LYS A 63 -0.59 -13.75 -13.29
CA LYS A 63 0.09 -13.00 -14.36
C LYS A 63 0.93 -11.83 -13.84
N TYR A 64 0.75 -11.37 -12.58
CA TYR A 64 1.64 -10.38 -11.99
C TYR A 64 3.12 -10.76 -12.14
N LYS A 65 3.43 -12.07 -12.09
CA LYS A 65 4.81 -12.57 -12.24
C LYS A 65 5.39 -12.26 -13.61
N ASP A 66 4.56 -12.37 -14.66
CA ASP A 66 5.00 -12.14 -16.03
C ASP A 66 5.46 -10.69 -16.22
N TYR A 67 4.75 -9.74 -15.61
CA TYR A 67 5.08 -8.32 -15.67
C TYR A 67 6.39 -8.01 -14.93
N VAL A 68 6.60 -8.56 -13.76
CA VAL A 68 7.85 -8.38 -12.99
C VAL A 68 9.04 -9.02 -13.72
N GLU A 69 8.88 -10.23 -14.27
CA GLU A 69 9.97 -10.92 -14.99
C GLU A 69 10.26 -10.28 -16.36
N LYS A 70 9.22 -9.86 -17.10
CA LYS A 70 9.37 -9.24 -18.44
C LYS A 70 10.30 -8.02 -18.41
N VAL A 71 10.26 -7.23 -17.34
CA VAL A 71 11.07 -6.00 -17.21
C VAL A 71 12.22 -6.12 -16.21
N LYS A 72 12.69 -7.32 -15.92
CA LYS A 72 13.77 -7.57 -14.96
C LYS A 72 15.05 -6.78 -15.26
N ASN A 73 15.40 -6.63 -16.53
CA ASN A 73 16.56 -5.83 -16.94
C ASN A 73 16.37 -4.33 -16.68
N GLN A 74 15.14 -3.82 -16.74
CA GLN A 74 14.82 -2.44 -16.40
C GLN A 74 14.93 -2.20 -14.91
N TYR A 75 14.54 -3.13 -14.05
CA TYR A 75 14.80 -3.07 -12.61
C TYR A 75 16.30 -2.97 -12.31
N ALA A 76 17.12 -3.76 -13.00
CA ALA A 76 18.58 -3.70 -12.84
C ALA A 76 19.15 -2.33 -13.24
N LYS A 77 18.70 -1.78 -14.37
CA LYS A 77 19.12 -0.44 -14.85
C LYS A 77 18.59 0.70 -13.96
N ALA A 78 17.44 0.50 -13.29
CA ALA A 78 16.84 1.47 -12.40
C ALA A 78 17.47 1.49 -10.99
N TYR A 79 18.37 0.56 -10.68
CA TYR A 79 18.93 0.39 -9.32
C TYR A 79 19.47 1.67 -8.73
N ASP A 80 20.32 2.40 -9.48
CA ASP A 80 20.94 3.64 -9.01
C ASP A 80 19.94 4.79 -8.85
N VAL A 81 18.87 4.79 -9.64
CA VAL A 81 17.81 5.81 -9.57
C VAL A 81 16.92 5.59 -8.36
N ILE A 82 16.57 4.33 -8.08
CA ILE A 82 15.73 3.96 -6.93
C ILE A 82 16.49 4.11 -5.62
N GLY A 83 17.82 3.94 -5.63
CA GLY A 83 18.69 4.20 -4.49
C GLY A 83 18.52 3.22 -3.32
N LEU A 84 18.04 1.99 -3.57
CA LEU A 84 17.95 0.94 -2.55
C LEU A 84 19.33 0.44 -2.14
N LYS A 85 19.47 0.05 -0.86
CA LYS A 85 20.70 -0.52 -0.32
C LYS A 85 20.43 -1.94 0.17
N GLY A 86 21.30 -2.89 -0.20
CA GLY A 86 21.25 -4.27 0.27
C GLY A 86 20.12 -5.14 -0.29
N ILE A 87 19.27 -4.59 -1.17
CA ILE A 87 18.21 -5.29 -1.88
C ILE A 87 18.05 -4.67 -3.27
N THR A 88 17.85 -5.48 -4.29
CA THR A 88 17.56 -4.98 -5.63
C THR A 88 16.09 -4.58 -5.79
N PRO A 89 15.75 -3.63 -6.69
CA PRO A 89 14.36 -3.29 -6.99
C PRO A 89 13.53 -4.51 -7.41
N TYR A 90 14.12 -5.41 -8.21
CA TYR A 90 13.47 -6.65 -8.61
C TYR A 90 13.13 -7.56 -7.42
N GLU A 91 14.07 -7.77 -6.49
CA GLU A 91 13.82 -8.59 -5.30
C GLU A 91 12.76 -7.96 -4.38
N LYS A 92 12.79 -6.62 -4.24
CA LYS A 92 11.77 -5.86 -3.51
C LYS A 92 10.38 -6.14 -4.07
N SER A 93 10.18 -5.92 -5.38
CA SER A 93 8.89 -6.09 -6.06
C SER A 93 8.41 -7.53 -5.99
N LYS A 94 9.32 -8.49 -6.26
CA LYS A 94 9.00 -9.91 -6.18
C LYS A 94 8.52 -10.34 -4.79
N LEU A 95 9.25 -9.98 -3.75
CA LEU A 95 8.89 -10.33 -2.36
C LEU A 95 7.53 -9.74 -1.97
N TYR A 96 7.29 -8.50 -2.34
CA TYR A 96 6.06 -7.80 -1.99
C TYR A 96 4.85 -8.38 -2.72
N PHE A 97 4.93 -8.57 -4.04
CA PHE A 97 3.80 -9.09 -4.82
C PHE A 97 3.53 -10.57 -4.58
N ASP A 98 4.55 -11.40 -4.35
CA ASP A 98 4.37 -12.80 -3.91
C ASP A 98 3.59 -12.87 -2.59
N ALA A 99 3.89 -11.96 -1.64
CA ALA A 99 3.17 -11.86 -0.37
C ALA A 99 1.71 -11.44 -0.58
N LEU A 100 1.47 -10.40 -1.39
CA LEU A 100 0.11 -9.94 -1.72
C LEU A 100 -0.72 -11.03 -2.40
N TYR A 101 -0.17 -11.68 -3.41
CA TYR A 101 -0.87 -12.76 -4.11
C TYR A 101 -1.31 -13.87 -3.15
N ASN A 102 -0.41 -14.31 -2.26
CA ASN A 102 -0.74 -15.35 -1.29
C ASN A 102 -1.84 -14.90 -0.32
N LEU A 103 -1.79 -13.65 0.13
CA LEU A 103 -2.82 -13.09 1.00
C LEU A 103 -4.19 -13.04 0.30
N TYR A 104 -4.25 -12.47 -0.89
CA TYR A 104 -5.52 -12.22 -1.57
C TYR A 104 -6.10 -13.47 -2.21
N LYS A 105 -5.27 -14.31 -2.85
CA LYS A 105 -5.71 -15.55 -3.52
C LYS A 105 -5.96 -16.69 -2.56
N ASN A 106 -4.99 -16.94 -1.68
CA ASN A 106 -4.99 -18.14 -0.83
C ASN A 106 -5.55 -17.86 0.57
N LYS A 107 -5.81 -16.58 0.91
CA LYS A 107 -6.21 -16.14 2.26
C LYS A 107 -5.21 -16.58 3.33
N ASP A 108 -3.94 -16.71 2.94
CA ASP A 108 -2.85 -17.15 3.81
C ASP A 108 -2.32 -15.96 4.63
N VAL A 109 -3.03 -15.65 5.71
CA VAL A 109 -2.69 -14.55 6.62
C VAL A 109 -1.37 -14.81 7.34
N ASP A 110 -1.15 -16.01 7.85
CA ASP A 110 0.09 -16.36 8.56
C ASP A 110 1.31 -16.30 7.62
N GLY A 111 1.16 -16.81 6.39
CA GLY A 111 2.18 -16.70 5.34
C GLY A 111 2.48 -15.27 4.94
N TYR A 112 1.44 -14.43 4.82
CA TYR A 112 1.61 -13.00 4.53
C TYR A 112 2.40 -12.28 5.62
N VAL A 113 2.02 -12.46 6.88
CA VAL A 113 2.73 -11.85 8.03
C VAL A 113 4.21 -12.23 8.01
N LYS A 114 4.52 -13.52 7.82
CA LYS A 114 5.91 -14.00 7.72
C LYS A 114 6.66 -13.43 6.53
N ALA A 115 6.00 -13.34 5.36
CA ALA A 115 6.60 -12.78 4.15
C ALA A 115 6.90 -11.29 4.32
N MET A 116 5.98 -10.52 4.93
CA MET A 116 6.20 -9.09 5.21
C MET A 116 7.29 -8.86 6.26
N GLN A 117 7.41 -9.71 7.26
CA GLN A 117 8.56 -9.66 8.20
C GLN A 117 9.90 -9.88 7.46
N THR A 118 9.93 -10.82 6.50
CA THR A 118 11.11 -11.03 5.65
C THR A 118 11.37 -9.82 4.76
N TYR A 119 10.34 -9.24 4.16
CA TYR A 119 10.43 -8.01 3.38
C TYR A 119 11.03 -6.87 4.21
N PHE A 120 10.50 -6.60 5.40
CA PHE A 120 11.01 -5.56 6.29
C PHE A 120 12.46 -5.81 6.71
N SER A 121 12.80 -7.05 7.02
CA SER A 121 14.18 -7.42 7.37
C SER A 121 15.18 -7.18 6.22
N LYS A 122 14.77 -7.40 4.97
CA LYS A 122 15.62 -7.14 3.79
C LYS A 122 15.66 -5.67 3.40
N MET A 123 14.55 -4.95 3.56
CA MET A 123 14.48 -3.53 3.25
C MET A 123 15.27 -2.65 4.22
N GLN A 124 15.36 -3.00 5.50
CA GLN A 124 16.14 -2.30 6.55
C GLN A 124 15.97 -0.76 6.49
N ASP A 125 17.07 -0.03 6.24
CA ASP A 125 17.09 1.43 6.17
C ASP A 125 16.32 2.02 4.96
N ASN A 126 15.87 1.18 4.02
CA ASN A 126 15.06 1.62 2.90
C ASN A 126 13.56 1.72 3.25
N LEU A 127 13.14 1.25 4.44
CA LEU A 127 11.74 1.26 4.86
C LEU A 127 11.23 2.67 5.09
N ARG A 128 10.04 2.92 4.55
CA ARG A 128 9.29 4.17 4.72
C ARG A 128 7.99 3.90 5.47
N ALA A 129 7.36 4.97 5.97
CA ALA A 129 6.02 4.90 6.58
C ALA A 129 5.03 4.11 5.72
N ALA A 130 5.00 4.41 4.40
CA ALA A 130 4.11 3.76 3.45
C ALA A 130 4.29 2.24 3.35
N ASP A 131 5.50 1.69 3.53
CA ASP A 131 5.72 0.23 3.50
C ASP A 131 4.98 -0.46 4.65
N TYR A 132 5.08 0.08 5.85
CA TYR A 132 4.34 -0.42 7.01
C TYR A 132 2.83 -0.18 6.88
N GLY A 133 2.44 1.01 6.40
CA GLY A 133 1.04 1.39 6.20
C GLY A 133 0.33 0.49 5.20
N LYS A 134 0.91 0.31 4.02
CA LYS A 134 0.39 -0.60 2.98
C LYS A 134 0.31 -2.06 3.49
N ALA A 135 1.31 -2.52 4.24
CA ALA A 135 1.29 -3.87 4.81
C ALA A 135 0.13 -4.06 5.79
N ALA A 136 -0.07 -3.13 6.70
CA ALA A 136 -1.17 -3.16 7.67
C ALA A 136 -2.53 -3.07 6.97
N GLN A 137 -2.67 -2.17 5.99
CA GLN A 137 -3.90 -1.99 5.23
C GLN A 137 -4.28 -3.24 4.43
N ASN A 138 -3.33 -3.84 3.72
CA ASN A 138 -3.57 -5.06 2.95
C ASN A 138 -4.01 -6.21 3.87
N LEU A 139 -3.35 -6.37 5.02
CA LEU A 139 -3.73 -7.38 6.01
C LEU A 139 -5.18 -7.17 6.47
N TYR A 140 -5.54 -5.95 6.85
CA TYR A 140 -6.87 -5.59 7.32
C TYR A 140 -7.94 -5.79 6.23
N MET A 141 -7.69 -5.32 5.01
CA MET A 141 -8.65 -5.36 3.91
C MET A 141 -8.87 -6.77 3.35
N ALA A 142 -7.80 -7.55 3.16
CA ALA A 142 -7.89 -8.85 2.51
C ALA A 142 -8.54 -9.93 3.38
N ALA A 143 -8.29 -9.88 4.69
CA ALA A 143 -8.79 -10.87 5.63
C ALA A 143 -10.11 -10.44 6.31
N GLY A 144 -10.39 -9.13 6.37
CA GLY A 144 -11.65 -8.58 6.89
C GLY A 144 -12.02 -9.15 8.25
N LYS A 145 -13.28 -9.61 8.38
CA LYS A 145 -13.80 -10.20 9.63
C LYS A 145 -13.17 -11.55 10.02
N SER A 146 -12.33 -12.15 9.18
CA SER A 146 -11.67 -13.43 9.45
C SER A 146 -10.31 -13.27 10.17
N LEU A 147 -9.87 -12.05 10.42
CA LEU A 147 -8.65 -11.79 11.20
C LEU A 147 -8.80 -12.32 12.63
N LYS A 148 -7.80 -13.06 13.06
CA LYS A 148 -7.68 -13.51 14.47
C LYS A 148 -7.17 -12.36 15.34
N PRO A 149 -7.38 -12.41 16.67
CA PRO A 149 -6.86 -11.37 17.57
C PRO A 149 -5.37 -11.05 17.35
N LYS A 150 -4.52 -12.08 17.18
CA LYS A 150 -3.09 -11.89 16.92
C LYS A 150 -2.79 -11.10 15.63
N ASP A 151 -3.64 -11.23 14.62
CA ASP A 151 -3.44 -10.57 13.32
C ASP A 151 -3.83 -9.09 13.41
N HIS A 152 -4.86 -8.77 14.22
CA HIS A 152 -5.18 -7.38 14.56
C HIS A 152 -4.04 -6.72 15.35
N GLU A 153 -3.38 -7.44 16.27
CA GLU A 153 -2.21 -6.92 16.99
C GLU A 153 -1.05 -6.61 16.02
N VAL A 154 -0.80 -7.47 15.03
CA VAL A 154 0.20 -7.22 13.98
C VAL A 154 -0.17 -6.00 13.14
N ALA A 155 -1.42 -5.88 12.70
CA ALA A 155 -1.88 -4.72 11.94
C ALA A 155 -1.72 -3.42 12.73
N ILE A 156 -2.05 -3.43 14.04
CA ILE A 156 -1.84 -2.30 14.95
C ILE A 156 -0.34 -1.93 15.02
N GLN A 157 0.55 -2.90 15.23
CA GLN A 157 1.98 -2.64 15.33
C GLN A 157 2.54 -2.00 14.05
N TRP A 158 2.16 -2.51 12.88
CA TRP A 158 2.60 -1.96 11.61
C TRP A 158 2.02 -0.56 11.36
N ALA A 159 0.73 -0.36 11.63
CA ALA A 159 0.10 0.95 11.50
C ALA A 159 0.68 1.99 12.47
N GLN A 160 1.02 1.61 13.70
CA GLN A 160 1.71 2.48 14.66
C GLN A 160 3.13 2.83 14.17
N LYS A 161 3.83 1.87 13.55
CA LYS A 161 5.15 2.13 12.97
C LYS A 161 5.05 3.11 11.80
N ALA A 162 4.06 2.94 10.92
CA ALA A 162 3.77 3.90 9.86
C ALA A 162 3.47 5.29 10.43
N LEU A 163 2.53 5.38 11.37
CA LEU A 163 2.12 6.64 12.00
C LEU A 163 3.29 7.39 12.66
N SER A 164 4.26 6.67 13.23
CA SER A 164 5.43 7.28 13.87
C SER A 164 6.42 7.93 12.90
N GLN A 165 6.30 7.66 11.60
CA GLN A 165 7.20 8.13 10.54
C GLN A 165 6.48 8.98 9.48
N GLU A 166 5.14 9.11 9.59
CA GLU A 166 4.31 9.76 8.58
C GLU A 166 4.01 11.20 8.97
N ASP A 167 4.17 12.11 8.03
CA ASP A 167 3.88 13.53 8.20
C ASP A 167 2.61 13.96 7.44
N ALA A 168 2.21 13.23 6.40
CA ALA A 168 1.02 13.53 5.61
C ALA A 168 -0.25 13.31 6.44
N VAL A 169 -1.01 14.38 6.65
CA VAL A 169 -2.17 14.39 7.56
C VAL A 169 -3.20 13.33 7.18
N MET A 170 -3.48 13.16 5.88
CA MET A 170 -4.47 12.19 5.41
C MET A 170 -4.06 10.76 5.76
N ASP A 171 -2.79 10.40 5.54
CA ASP A 171 -2.28 9.08 5.85
C ASP A 171 -2.26 8.82 7.35
N ARG A 172 -1.90 9.83 8.15
CA ARG A 172 -1.98 9.77 9.62
C ARG A 172 -3.40 9.48 10.10
N VAL A 173 -4.40 10.18 9.54
CA VAL A 173 -5.82 9.92 9.84
C VAL A 173 -6.19 8.49 9.50
N ASN A 174 -5.82 8.01 8.32
CA ASN A 174 -6.11 6.66 7.87
C ASN A 174 -5.49 5.60 8.81
N TYR A 175 -4.23 5.78 9.22
CA TYR A 175 -3.57 4.86 10.16
C TYR A 175 -4.24 4.87 11.54
N MET A 176 -4.59 6.03 12.08
CA MET A 176 -5.30 6.13 13.36
C MET A 176 -6.67 5.45 13.30
N VAL A 177 -7.44 5.64 12.22
CA VAL A 177 -8.73 4.97 12.03
C VAL A 177 -8.56 3.46 11.96
N MET A 178 -7.58 2.96 11.22
CA MET A 178 -7.30 1.53 11.11
C MET A 178 -6.90 0.90 12.46
N ILE A 179 -6.09 1.60 13.25
CA ILE A 179 -5.73 1.18 14.61
C ILE A 179 -6.98 1.13 15.49
N GLY A 180 -7.83 2.16 15.42
CA GLY A 180 -9.10 2.20 16.15
C GLY A 180 -10.04 1.05 15.76
N ASP A 181 -10.16 0.77 14.47
CA ASP A 181 -10.96 -0.35 13.95
C ASP A 181 -10.43 -1.70 14.48
N SER A 182 -9.11 -1.90 14.47
CA SER A 182 -8.50 -3.12 14.99
C SER A 182 -8.72 -3.29 16.50
N TYR A 183 -8.61 -2.21 17.28
CA TYR A 183 -8.92 -2.27 18.72
C TYR A 183 -10.41 -2.53 18.97
N ARG A 184 -11.32 -2.02 18.13
CA ARG A 184 -12.76 -2.35 18.23
C ARG A 184 -13.00 -3.84 18.00
N GLU A 185 -12.38 -4.45 16.99
CA GLU A 185 -12.48 -5.90 16.75
C GLU A 185 -11.90 -6.73 17.93
N LEU A 186 -10.86 -6.24 18.59
CA LEU A 186 -10.31 -6.80 19.83
C LEU A 186 -11.18 -6.51 21.06
N LYS A 187 -12.33 -5.84 20.90
CA LYS A 187 -13.21 -5.40 21.99
C LYS A 187 -12.54 -4.47 23.02
N ASN A 188 -11.42 -3.85 22.65
CA ASN A 188 -10.78 -2.81 23.45
C ASN A 188 -11.36 -1.44 23.10
N TYR A 189 -12.57 -1.20 23.53
CA TYR A 189 -13.34 -0.02 23.14
C TYR A 189 -12.70 1.28 23.65
N ALA A 190 -12.08 1.26 24.81
CA ALA A 190 -11.36 2.42 25.34
C ALA A 190 -10.24 2.90 24.39
N LYS A 191 -9.39 1.97 23.91
CA LYS A 191 -8.35 2.29 22.93
C LYS A 191 -8.92 2.63 21.57
N ALA A 192 -9.97 1.94 21.13
CA ALA A 192 -10.64 2.29 19.88
C ALA A 192 -11.12 3.75 19.89
N ARG A 193 -11.80 4.17 20.97
CA ARG A 193 -12.25 5.55 21.17
C ARG A 193 -11.09 6.54 21.18
N GLU A 194 -9.99 6.20 21.87
CA GLU A 194 -8.80 7.04 21.92
C GLU A 194 -8.27 7.35 20.52
N PHE A 195 -8.06 6.32 19.69
CA PHE A 195 -7.53 6.49 18.33
C PHE A 195 -8.52 7.18 17.39
N TYR A 196 -9.83 6.94 17.51
CA TYR A 196 -10.81 7.70 16.72
C TYR A 196 -10.84 9.17 17.10
N ASN A 197 -10.70 9.53 18.38
CA ASN A 197 -10.61 10.92 18.79
C ASN A 197 -9.32 11.59 18.31
N GLN A 198 -8.19 10.87 18.32
CA GLN A 198 -6.94 11.35 17.74
C GLN A 198 -7.08 11.57 16.22
N ALA A 199 -7.69 10.63 15.50
CA ALA A 199 -7.98 10.76 14.08
C ALA A 199 -8.87 11.97 13.79
N TYR A 200 -9.92 12.17 14.59
CA TYR A 200 -10.79 13.34 14.45
C TYR A 200 -10.03 14.64 14.66
N ALA A 201 -9.21 14.73 15.69
CA ALA A 201 -8.40 15.92 15.96
C ALA A 201 -7.37 16.16 14.82
N GLU A 202 -6.78 15.12 14.27
CA GLU A 202 -5.83 15.23 13.15
C GLU A 202 -6.51 15.78 11.89
N THR A 203 -7.79 15.48 11.64
CA THR A 203 -8.52 16.05 10.48
C THR A 203 -8.59 17.57 10.52
N LEU A 204 -8.49 18.21 11.69
CA LEU A 204 -8.50 19.68 11.82
C LEU A 204 -7.25 20.34 11.20
N ARG A 205 -6.22 19.55 10.90
CA ARG A 205 -4.99 20.01 10.23
C ARG A 205 -5.09 19.96 8.69
N LEU A 206 -6.21 19.44 8.14
CA LEU A 206 -6.45 19.43 6.69
C LEU A 206 -6.83 20.84 6.24
N GLU A 207 -5.85 21.57 5.70
CA GLU A 207 -6.06 22.90 5.17
C GLU A 207 -6.62 22.83 3.74
N ASN A 208 -7.55 23.72 3.42
CA ASN A 208 -8.16 23.86 2.08
C ASN A 208 -8.85 22.59 1.53
N MET A 209 -9.30 21.70 2.41
CA MET A 209 -9.97 20.44 2.07
C MET A 209 -11.31 20.29 2.80
N GLU A 210 -12.18 21.31 2.76
CA GLU A 210 -13.43 21.35 3.53
C GLU A 210 -14.33 20.12 3.31
N MET A 211 -14.53 19.70 2.06
CA MET A 211 -15.37 18.52 1.75
C MET A 211 -14.75 17.21 2.23
N PRO A 212 -13.49 16.85 1.89
CA PRO A 212 -12.85 15.66 2.43
C PRO A 212 -12.76 15.65 3.96
N GLN A 213 -12.49 16.81 4.59
CA GLN A 213 -12.44 16.95 6.04
C GLN A 213 -13.79 16.61 6.67
N ALA A 214 -14.89 17.18 6.18
CA ALA A 214 -16.23 16.94 6.70
C ALA A 214 -16.63 15.46 6.57
N MET A 215 -16.37 14.84 5.42
CA MET A 215 -16.67 13.42 5.19
C MET A 215 -15.90 12.50 6.14
N LEU A 216 -14.61 12.77 6.36
CA LEU A 216 -13.78 12.01 7.30
C LEU A 216 -14.27 12.16 8.74
N GLN A 217 -14.59 13.40 9.14
CA GLN A 217 -15.12 13.68 10.48
C GLN A 217 -16.44 12.97 10.72
N ASP A 218 -17.34 12.94 9.75
CA ASP A 218 -18.62 12.25 9.88
C ASP A 218 -18.44 10.73 9.95
N ALA A 219 -17.54 10.17 9.14
CA ALA A 219 -17.20 8.75 9.23
C ALA A 219 -16.62 8.38 10.61
N ILE A 220 -15.72 9.21 11.16
CA ILE A 220 -15.14 8.98 12.49
C ILE A 220 -16.21 9.13 13.59
N LYS A 221 -17.10 10.12 13.53
CA LYS A 221 -18.23 10.27 14.48
C LYS A 221 -19.13 9.03 14.48
N GLN A 222 -19.43 8.44 13.31
CA GLN A 222 -20.21 7.21 13.23
C GLN A 222 -19.50 6.04 13.91
N LYS A 223 -18.17 5.92 13.78
CA LYS A 223 -17.37 4.92 14.49
C LYS A 223 -17.41 5.12 16.00
N LEU A 224 -17.30 6.36 16.49
CA LEU A 224 -17.42 6.70 17.91
C LEU A 224 -18.81 6.35 18.46
N ALA A 225 -19.88 6.71 17.74
CA ALA A 225 -21.25 6.35 18.13
C ALA A 225 -21.44 4.82 18.19
N THR A 226 -20.80 4.07 17.27
CA THR A 226 -20.82 2.59 17.32
C THR A 226 -20.16 2.06 18.58
N ILE A 227 -19.04 2.64 19.02
CA ILE A 227 -18.39 2.23 20.29
C ILE A 227 -19.32 2.46 21.49
N GLU A 228 -20.01 3.61 21.54
CA GLU A 228 -20.96 3.90 22.64
C GLU A 228 -22.10 2.89 22.72
N LEU A 229 -22.54 2.33 21.59
CA LEU A 229 -23.56 1.28 21.55
C LEU A 229 -23.02 -0.09 22.00
N LEU A 230 -21.76 -0.38 21.72
CA LEU A 230 -21.13 -1.66 22.06
C LEU A 230 -20.69 -1.77 23.54
N GLU A 231 -20.60 -0.63 24.25
CA GLU A 231 -20.26 -0.58 25.68
C GLU A 231 -21.48 -0.67 26.62
N LYS A 232 -22.68 -0.57 26.05
CA LYS A 232 -23.96 -0.74 26.79
C LYS A 232 -24.37 -2.20 26.90
#